data_40e4e4820ef9c5e514b00200abf30384
#
_entry.id   40e4e4820ef9c5e514b00200abf30384
#
_cell.length_a   1.000
_cell.length_b   1.000
_cell.length_c   1.000
_cell.angle_alpha   90.00
_cell.angle_beta   90.00
_cell.angle_gamma   90.00
#
_symmetry.space_group_name_H-M   'P 1'
#
loop_
_entity.id
_entity.type
_entity.pdbx_description
1 polymer ?
#
loop_
_entity_poly.entity_id
_entity_poly.type
_entity_poly.pdbx_seq_one_letter_code
_entity_poly.pdbx_strand_id
1 'polypeptide(L)'
;MLPKLQISVAIGNYDRNRPLIDGEIAIDGADPVYMMLPPEEIFFRAFRHQAFDVCELSLSSHVVSVARGTGAYVGVPAFLSRAFRHSSIYIRTDKGIGAPVDLKGKRIGVPEYQLTACVWARAILSEEYGVRPSDIVWLRGGIEEPGRPEKIKLTLPPEIRIEDAPADKSLNAMLEQGEIDGFIGPRSPSCFDHGHPQVARLFPDPAAATDYYRRTGVFPIMHVLGVRRTLAEQHLWLPGALLKAFEQSKRAALTKLSDTSATKVTLPFVEEQLIAARQLMGDDFWPYGLGEANRRVLETFCDHHHAQGLSERRIAVDELFHPATLEVFRI
;
A
#
# COMPACT_ATOMS: atom_id res chain seq x y z
N MET A 1 -16.71 34.88 10.90
CA MET A 1 -15.83 33.74 10.45
C MET A 1 -16.23 33.43 9.02
N LEU A 2 -15.25 33.22 8.14
CA LEU A 2 -15.54 32.72 6.79
C LEU A 2 -16.12 31.29 6.91
N PRO A 3 -17.09 30.91 6.05
CA PRO A 3 -17.62 29.56 6.06
C PRO A 3 -16.50 28.56 5.78
N LYS A 4 -16.47 27.47 6.54
CA LYS A 4 -15.51 26.37 6.31
C LYS A 4 -15.83 25.64 5.00
N LEU A 5 -14.79 25.20 4.31
CA LEU A 5 -14.93 24.40 3.09
C LEU A 5 -15.47 23.01 3.42
N GLN A 6 -16.65 22.68 2.90
CA GLN A 6 -17.23 21.33 3.03
C GLN A 6 -16.48 20.37 2.10
N ILE A 7 -15.97 19.28 2.66
CA ILE A 7 -15.23 18.26 1.89
C ILE A 7 -15.63 16.85 2.29
N SER A 8 -15.72 15.98 1.31
CA SER A 8 -15.84 14.53 1.54
C SER A 8 -14.46 13.90 1.70
N VAL A 9 -14.24 13.09 2.76
CA VAL A 9 -12.96 12.45 3.09
C VAL A 9 -13.16 10.95 3.24
N ALA A 10 -12.71 10.16 2.23
CA ALA A 10 -12.82 8.70 2.25
C ALA A 10 -11.47 8.06 2.66
N ILE A 11 -11.42 7.47 3.84
CA ILE A 11 -10.21 6.87 4.44
C ILE A 11 -10.54 5.59 5.21
N GLY A 12 -9.52 4.74 5.39
CA GLY A 12 -9.64 3.56 6.23
C GLY A 12 -9.77 3.91 7.73
N ASN A 13 -10.48 3.03 8.47
CA ASN A 13 -10.64 3.15 9.92
C ASN A 13 -9.38 2.64 10.63
N TYR A 14 -8.31 3.45 10.61
CA TYR A 14 -7.05 3.16 11.27
C TYR A 14 -6.91 3.97 12.57
N ASP A 15 -6.13 3.47 13.53
CA ASP A 15 -5.82 4.17 14.78
C ASP A 15 -5.32 5.59 14.55
N ARG A 16 -4.40 5.78 13.59
CA ARG A 16 -3.81 7.07 13.19
C ARG A 16 -4.78 8.03 12.49
N ASN A 17 -5.94 7.55 12.04
CA ASN A 17 -7.01 8.37 11.46
C ASN A 17 -8.13 8.70 12.46
N ARG A 18 -8.23 7.92 13.56
CA ARG A 18 -9.31 8.07 14.56
C ARG A 18 -9.40 9.47 15.17
N PRO A 19 -8.30 10.14 15.57
CA PRO A 19 -8.41 11.50 16.12
C PRO A 19 -9.03 12.52 15.17
N LEU A 20 -8.89 12.34 13.84
CA LEU A 20 -9.62 13.15 12.85
C LEU A 20 -11.09 12.76 12.79
N ILE A 21 -11.38 11.46 12.68
CA ILE A 21 -12.75 10.93 12.53
C ILE A 21 -13.59 11.25 13.77
N ASP A 22 -13.00 11.16 14.96
CA ASP A 22 -13.66 11.43 16.24
C ASP A 22 -13.74 12.93 16.59
N GLY A 23 -13.17 13.81 15.73
CA GLY A 23 -13.21 15.25 15.93
C GLY A 23 -12.23 15.79 16.98
N GLU A 24 -11.28 14.99 17.47
CA GLU A 24 -10.22 15.45 18.37
C GLU A 24 -9.24 16.39 17.65
N ILE A 25 -9.00 16.14 16.38
CA ILE A 25 -8.16 16.96 15.50
C ILE A 25 -9.04 17.50 14.35
N ALA A 26 -8.94 18.80 14.12
CA ALA A 26 -9.66 19.46 13.02
C ALA A 26 -8.72 19.75 11.84
N ILE A 27 -9.29 19.83 10.63
CA ILE A 27 -8.60 20.34 9.44
C ILE A 27 -8.83 21.84 9.38
N ASP A 28 -7.77 22.63 9.44
CA ASP A 28 -7.85 24.10 9.40
C ASP A 28 -8.60 24.56 8.14
N GLY A 29 -9.63 25.37 8.31
CA GLY A 29 -10.41 25.94 7.20
C GLY A 29 -11.42 25.00 6.53
N ALA A 30 -11.43 23.71 6.88
CA ALA A 30 -12.35 22.74 6.31
C ALA A 30 -13.32 22.13 7.34
N ASP A 31 -14.43 21.61 6.83
CA ASP A 31 -15.44 20.87 7.58
C ASP A 31 -15.68 19.53 6.87
N PRO A 32 -14.97 18.46 7.31
CA PRO A 32 -14.95 17.19 6.62
C PRO A 32 -16.15 16.30 6.97
N VAL A 33 -16.67 15.60 5.95
CA VAL A 33 -17.55 14.44 6.13
C VAL A 33 -16.71 13.17 5.88
N TYR A 34 -16.42 12.44 6.95
CA TYR A 34 -15.62 11.23 6.89
C TYR A 34 -16.44 10.02 6.44
N MET A 35 -15.91 9.27 5.47
CA MET A 35 -16.43 7.99 5.01
C MET A 35 -15.38 6.91 5.28
N MET A 36 -15.66 6.03 6.24
CA MET A 36 -14.80 4.89 6.57
C MET A 36 -15.16 3.70 5.69
N LEU A 37 -14.39 3.48 4.66
CA LEU A 37 -14.64 2.42 3.67
C LEU A 37 -13.43 1.47 3.57
N PRO A 38 -13.64 0.23 3.10
CA PRO A 38 -12.54 -0.65 2.74
C PRO A 38 -11.66 -0.03 1.66
N PRO A 39 -10.32 -0.18 1.74
CA PRO A 39 -9.40 0.44 0.78
C PRO A 39 -9.69 0.13 -0.69
N GLU A 40 -10.07 -1.11 -0.99
CA GLU A 40 -10.39 -1.49 -2.37
C GLU A 40 -11.59 -0.72 -2.92
N GLU A 41 -12.62 -0.49 -2.11
CA GLU A 41 -13.80 0.30 -2.51
C GLU A 41 -13.41 1.76 -2.71
N ILE A 42 -12.62 2.34 -1.80
CA ILE A 42 -12.12 3.71 -1.95
C ILE A 42 -11.36 3.84 -3.27
N PHE A 43 -10.41 2.94 -3.55
CA PHE A 43 -9.60 3.00 -4.75
C PHE A 43 -10.43 2.86 -6.03
N PHE A 44 -11.37 1.91 -6.05
CA PHE A 44 -12.24 1.71 -7.19
C PHE A 44 -13.05 2.97 -7.50
N ARG A 45 -13.69 3.56 -6.47
CA ARG A 45 -14.52 4.75 -6.63
C ARG A 45 -13.68 6.00 -6.93
N ALA A 46 -12.49 6.13 -6.35
CA ALA A 46 -11.58 7.23 -6.62
C ALA A 46 -11.07 7.21 -8.08
N PHE A 47 -10.50 6.08 -8.52
CA PHE A 47 -9.87 6.02 -9.84
C PHE A 47 -10.88 5.91 -10.99
N ARG A 48 -12.04 5.30 -10.78
CA ARG A 48 -13.06 5.16 -11.82
C ARG A 48 -14.10 6.27 -11.85
N HIS A 49 -14.45 6.80 -10.69
CA HIS A 49 -15.59 7.71 -10.55
C HIS A 49 -15.23 9.07 -9.98
N GLN A 50 -13.98 9.28 -9.52
CA GLN A 50 -13.54 10.51 -8.86
C GLN A 50 -14.50 10.95 -7.74
N ALA A 51 -14.97 9.96 -6.95
CA ALA A 51 -16.14 10.10 -6.09
C ALA A 51 -15.94 10.99 -4.84
N PHE A 52 -14.67 11.30 -4.50
CA PHE A 52 -14.34 11.97 -3.23
C PHE A 52 -13.52 13.24 -3.48
N ASP A 53 -13.60 14.20 -2.54
CA ASP A 53 -12.76 15.40 -2.56
C ASP A 53 -11.35 15.07 -2.05
N VAL A 54 -11.28 14.30 -0.97
CA VAL A 54 -10.05 13.80 -0.36
C VAL A 54 -10.21 12.29 -0.14
N CYS A 55 -9.21 11.51 -0.48
CA CYS A 55 -9.29 10.07 -0.25
C CYS A 55 -7.94 9.39 -0.14
N GLU A 56 -7.95 8.19 0.45
CA GLU A 56 -6.83 7.27 0.41
C GLU A 56 -6.65 6.72 -1.01
N LEU A 57 -5.41 6.68 -1.50
CA LEU A 57 -5.06 6.20 -2.84
C LEU A 57 -4.05 5.06 -2.76
N SER A 58 -4.22 4.04 -3.59
CA SER A 58 -3.17 3.06 -3.87
C SER A 58 -1.97 3.76 -4.50
N LEU A 59 -0.77 3.62 -3.93
CA LEU A 59 0.44 4.29 -4.44
C LEU A 59 0.71 3.91 -5.90
N SER A 60 0.65 2.62 -6.25
CA SER A 60 0.89 2.18 -7.63
C SER A 60 -0.10 2.76 -8.63
N SER A 61 -1.41 2.73 -8.31
CA SER A 61 -2.42 3.32 -9.19
C SER A 61 -2.24 4.84 -9.33
N HIS A 62 -1.78 5.51 -8.27
CA HIS A 62 -1.45 6.92 -8.31
C HIS A 62 -0.26 7.19 -9.24
N VAL A 63 0.83 6.41 -9.12
CA VAL A 63 2.00 6.50 -10.03
C VAL A 63 1.60 6.28 -11.49
N VAL A 64 0.77 5.27 -11.79
CA VAL A 64 0.24 5.05 -13.16
C VAL A 64 -0.51 6.28 -13.66
N SER A 65 -1.37 6.86 -12.84
CA SER A 65 -2.19 8.02 -13.21
C SER A 65 -1.34 9.26 -13.48
N VAL A 66 -0.30 9.49 -12.66
CA VAL A 66 0.67 10.57 -12.85
C VAL A 66 1.49 10.35 -14.12
N ALA A 67 1.99 9.13 -14.36
CA ALA A 67 2.76 8.79 -15.55
C ALA A 67 1.99 9.07 -16.85
N ARG A 68 0.69 8.85 -16.84
CA ARG A 68 -0.22 9.07 -17.99
C ARG A 68 -0.74 10.51 -18.09
N GLY A 69 -0.47 11.36 -17.10
CA GLY A 69 -1.05 12.72 -17.06
C GLY A 69 -2.58 12.74 -16.88
N THR A 70 -3.19 11.64 -16.43
CA THR A 70 -4.66 11.48 -16.29
C THR A 70 -5.12 11.54 -14.81
N GLY A 71 -4.23 11.89 -13.89
CA GLY A 71 -4.51 11.87 -12.46
C GLY A 71 -5.57 12.92 -12.05
N ALA A 72 -6.76 12.47 -11.65
CA ALA A 72 -7.79 13.32 -11.08
C ALA A 72 -7.43 13.81 -9.67
N TYR A 73 -6.46 13.16 -9.02
CA TYR A 73 -5.98 13.48 -7.68
C TYR A 73 -4.51 13.88 -7.74
N VAL A 74 -4.12 14.77 -6.82
CA VAL A 74 -2.73 15.08 -6.50
C VAL A 74 -2.43 14.55 -5.10
N GLY A 75 -1.24 13.99 -4.91
CA GLY A 75 -0.85 13.40 -3.63
C GLY A 75 -0.56 14.44 -2.55
N VAL A 76 -0.83 14.07 -1.31
CA VAL A 76 -0.32 14.69 -0.09
C VAL A 76 0.51 13.64 0.61
N PRO A 77 1.74 13.93 1.08
CA PRO A 77 2.66 12.93 1.61
C PRO A 77 2.31 12.49 3.05
N ALA A 78 1.03 12.15 3.28
CA ALA A 78 0.53 11.43 4.43
C ALA A 78 0.36 9.96 4.01
N PHE A 79 1.18 9.07 4.59
CA PHE A 79 1.25 7.67 4.18
C PHE A 79 0.37 6.81 5.07
N LEU A 80 -0.89 6.71 4.68
CA LEU A 80 -1.95 6.11 5.49
C LEU A 80 -1.78 4.60 5.69
N SER A 81 -1.05 3.92 4.83
CA SER A 81 -0.75 2.50 4.97
C SER A 81 0.70 2.20 4.60
N ARG A 82 1.34 1.42 5.45
CA ARG A 82 2.66 0.83 5.23
C ARG A 82 2.64 -0.63 5.65
N ALA A 83 3.35 -1.51 4.96
CA ALA A 83 3.49 -2.90 5.36
C ALA A 83 4.67 -3.57 4.68
N PHE A 84 5.43 -4.36 5.42
CA PHE A 84 6.37 -5.31 4.85
C PHE A 84 5.61 -6.41 4.09
N ARG A 85 6.07 -6.76 2.89
CA ARG A 85 5.36 -7.69 2.01
C ARG A 85 5.96 -9.09 1.91
N HIS A 86 6.93 -9.41 2.75
CA HIS A 86 7.41 -10.77 2.92
C HIS A 86 6.29 -11.73 3.32
N SER A 87 5.40 -11.32 4.22
CA SER A 87 4.26 -12.11 4.65
C SER A 87 3.13 -12.25 3.62
N SER A 88 3.24 -11.56 2.48
CA SER A 88 2.21 -11.53 1.42
C SER A 88 2.46 -12.54 0.30
N ILE A 89 3.48 -13.40 0.42
CA ILE A 89 3.87 -14.39 -0.58
C ILE A 89 3.57 -15.78 -0.04
N TYR A 90 2.63 -16.46 -0.67
CA TYR A 90 2.17 -17.80 -0.32
C TYR A 90 2.58 -18.78 -1.40
N ILE A 91 2.94 -20.00 -1.01
CA ILE A 91 3.45 -21.04 -1.89
C ILE A 91 2.78 -22.39 -1.60
N ARG A 92 2.79 -23.24 -2.61
CA ARG A 92 2.52 -24.67 -2.45
C ARG A 92 3.82 -25.39 -2.09
N THR A 93 3.83 -26.05 -0.93
CA THR A 93 5.01 -26.79 -0.43
C THR A 93 5.30 -28.06 -1.23
N ASP A 94 4.30 -28.63 -1.88
CA ASP A 94 4.40 -29.83 -2.73
C ASP A 94 4.85 -29.53 -4.17
N LYS A 95 5.11 -28.25 -4.52
CA LYS A 95 5.57 -27.83 -5.87
C LYS A 95 7.08 -27.60 -5.94
N GLY A 96 7.85 -28.06 -4.95
CA GLY A 96 9.30 -27.94 -4.93
C GLY A 96 9.79 -26.50 -4.76
N ILE A 97 9.05 -25.68 -4.01
CA ILE A 97 9.44 -24.31 -3.68
C ILE A 97 9.94 -24.30 -2.23
N GLY A 98 11.26 -24.24 -2.06
CA GLY A 98 11.92 -24.16 -0.76
C GLY A 98 12.61 -22.81 -0.52
N ALA A 99 12.87 -22.06 -1.60
CA ALA A 99 13.53 -20.76 -1.56
C ALA A 99 12.94 -19.82 -2.63
N PRO A 100 13.12 -18.48 -2.49
CA PRO A 100 12.58 -17.53 -3.46
C PRO A 100 12.99 -17.79 -4.92
N VAL A 101 14.22 -18.27 -5.15
CA VAL A 101 14.73 -18.58 -6.50
C VAL A 101 13.90 -19.67 -7.21
N ASP A 102 13.26 -20.55 -6.46
CA ASP A 102 12.43 -21.64 -6.99
C ASP A 102 11.11 -21.15 -7.59
N LEU A 103 10.77 -19.87 -7.40
CA LEU A 103 9.62 -19.24 -8.06
C LEU A 103 9.82 -19.05 -9.57
N LYS A 104 11.06 -19.17 -10.08
CA LYS A 104 11.33 -19.05 -11.54
C LYS A 104 10.60 -20.15 -12.31
N GLY A 105 9.87 -19.75 -13.33
CA GLY A 105 9.04 -20.63 -14.16
C GLY A 105 7.70 -21.03 -13.52
N LYS A 106 7.42 -20.65 -12.28
CA LYS A 106 6.17 -21.00 -11.58
C LYS A 106 5.00 -20.14 -11.99
N ARG A 107 3.78 -20.67 -11.78
CA ARG A 107 2.51 -19.97 -11.99
C ARG A 107 2.04 -19.35 -10.66
N ILE A 108 2.07 -18.02 -10.58
CA ILE A 108 1.78 -17.28 -9.36
C ILE A 108 0.54 -16.41 -9.54
N GLY A 109 -0.46 -16.62 -8.69
CA GLY A 109 -1.68 -15.85 -8.66
C GLY A 109 -1.47 -14.45 -8.09
N VAL A 110 -2.10 -13.43 -8.70
CA VAL A 110 -2.16 -12.05 -8.20
C VAL A 110 -3.57 -11.48 -8.44
N PRO A 111 -4.14 -10.72 -7.48
CA PRO A 111 -5.49 -10.15 -7.70
C PRO A 111 -5.52 -9.14 -8.85
N GLU A 112 -4.51 -8.28 -8.90
CA GLU A 112 -4.21 -7.33 -9.98
C GLU A 112 -2.70 -7.14 -10.04
N TYR A 113 -2.14 -7.08 -11.25
CA TYR A 113 -0.69 -6.92 -11.40
C TYR A 113 -0.17 -5.60 -10.81
N GLN A 114 -0.97 -4.52 -10.90
CA GLN A 114 -0.62 -3.18 -10.41
C GLN A 114 -0.82 -2.96 -8.90
N LEU A 115 -1.34 -3.92 -8.12
CA LEU A 115 -1.52 -3.70 -6.69
C LEU A 115 -0.19 -3.32 -6.03
N THR A 116 -0.17 -2.24 -5.26
CA THR A 116 1.04 -1.75 -4.57
C THR A 116 1.73 -2.86 -3.76
N ALA A 117 0.95 -3.72 -3.09
CA ALA A 117 1.46 -4.86 -2.37
C ALA A 117 2.22 -5.85 -3.28
N CYS A 118 1.68 -6.12 -4.47
CA CYS A 118 2.30 -7.00 -5.45
C CYS A 118 3.55 -6.37 -6.09
N VAL A 119 3.55 -5.05 -6.31
CA VAL A 119 4.74 -4.31 -6.79
C VAL A 119 5.88 -4.44 -5.79
N TRP A 120 5.62 -4.19 -4.51
CA TRP A 120 6.63 -4.33 -3.45
C TRP A 120 7.10 -5.78 -3.27
N ALA A 121 6.20 -6.76 -3.32
CA ALA A 121 6.60 -8.16 -3.23
C ALA A 121 7.54 -8.56 -4.38
N ARG A 122 7.23 -8.15 -5.62
CA ARG A 122 8.11 -8.35 -6.78
C ARG A 122 9.43 -7.58 -6.67
N ALA A 123 9.40 -6.37 -6.10
CA ALA A 123 10.62 -5.61 -5.84
C ALA A 123 11.57 -6.38 -4.90
N ILE A 124 11.05 -6.86 -3.77
CA ILE A 124 11.81 -7.67 -2.81
C ILE A 124 12.37 -8.93 -3.49
N LEU A 125 11.55 -9.65 -4.25
CA LEU A 125 11.98 -10.86 -4.96
C LEU A 125 13.08 -10.56 -5.98
N SER A 126 12.99 -9.43 -6.67
CA SER A 126 13.98 -9.03 -7.68
C SER A 126 15.30 -8.57 -7.06
N GLU A 127 15.25 -7.67 -6.07
CA GLU A 127 16.44 -7.09 -5.44
C GLU A 127 17.20 -8.07 -4.57
N GLU A 128 16.49 -8.79 -3.72
CA GLU A 128 17.11 -9.63 -2.70
C GLU A 128 17.44 -11.04 -3.22
N TYR A 129 16.67 -11.54 -4.21
CA TYR A 129 16.75 -12.94 -4.63
C TYR A 129 16.94 -13.15 -6.12
N GLY A 130 17.04 -12.09 -6.92
CA GLY A 130 17.25 -12.17 -8.36
C GLY A 130 16.12 -12.87 -9.13
N VAL A 131 14.87 -12.81 -8.60
CA VAL A 131 13.68 -13.34 -9.26
C VAL A 131 12.92 -12.19 -9.91
N ARG A 132 13.10 -12.03 -11.22
CA ARG A 132 12.49 -10.93 -11.98
C ARG A 132 11.02 -11.21 -12.29
N PRO A 133 10.20 -10.20 -12.51
CA PRO A 133 8.81 -10.39 -12.93
C PRO A 133 8.65 -11.25 -14.20
N SER A 134 9.58 -11.16 -15.14
CA SER A 134 9.61 -11.96 -16.37
C SER A 134 9.95 -13.44 -16.15
N ASP A 135 10.51 -13.80 -15.00
CA ASP A 135 10.85 -15.19 -14.66
C ASP A 135 9.61 -15.98 -14.19
N ILE A 136 8.46 -15.33 -13.99
CA ILE A 136 7.23 -15.90 -13.43
C ILE A 136 6.09 -15.82 -14.46
N VAL A 137 5.19 -16.79 -14.43
CA VAL A 137 3.92 -16.74 -15.15
C VAL A 137 2.85 -16.25 -14.19
N TRP A 138 2.35 -15.03 -14.43
CA TRP A 138 1.36 -14.40 -13.58
C TRP A 138 -0.05 -14.82 -13.96
N LEU A 139 -0.87 -15.17 -12.98
CA LEU A 139 -2.28 -15.46 -13.17
C LEU A 139 -3.12 -14.43 -12.41
N ARG A 140 -3.92 -13.64 -13.14
CA ARG A 140 -4.76 -12.60 -12.56
C ARG A 140 -6.18 -13.11 -12.30
N GLY A 141 -6.72 -12.83 -11.10
CA GLY A 141 -8.10 -13.21 -10.77
C GLY A 141 -8.54 -12.73 -9.39
N GLY A 142 -9.80 -12.92 -9.05
CA GLY A 142 -10.28 -12.65 -7.70
C GLY A 142 -9.70 -13.63 -6.66
N ILE A 143 -9.52 -13.18 -5.42
CA ILE A 143 -8.92 -14.01 -4.37
C ILE A 143 -9.89 -15.11 -3.97
N GLU A 144 -11.05 -14.74 -3.47
CA GLU A 144 -12.08 -15.68 -2.96
C GLU A 144 -13.20 -15.89 -3.98
N GLU A 145 -13.57 -14.85 -4.72
CA GLU A 145 -14.59 -14.87 -5.74
C GLU A 145 -13.97 -14.83 -7.14
N PRO A 146 -14.52 -15.56 -8.13
CA PRO A 146 -14.07 -15.50 -9.51
C PRO A 146 -14.19 -14.10 -10.11
N GLY A 147 -13.29 -13.79 -11.03
CA GLY A 147 -13.31 -12.56 -11.81
C GLY A 147 -12.95 -11.32 -10.96
N ARG A 148 -11.97 -10.55 -11.42
CA ARG A 148 -11.64 -9.25 -10.83
C ARG A 148 -11.14 -8.33 -11.93
N PRO A 149 -11.92 -7.33 -12.35
CA PRO A 149 -11.44 -6.36 -13.33
C PRO A 149 -10.34 -5.48 -12.72
N GLU A 150 -9.31 -5.20 -13.50
CA GLU A 150 -8.31 -4.22 -13.08
C GLU A 150 -8.91 -2.82 -12.94
N LYS A 151 -8.49 -2.08 -11.92
CA LYS A 151 -8.90 -0.69 -11.69
C LYS A 151 -8.47 0.22 -12.83
N ILE A 152 -7.26 0.00 -13.33
CA ILE A 152 -6.65 0.76 -14.43
C ILE A 152 -6.13 -0.25 -15.44
N LYS A 153 -6.56 -0.13 -16.71
CA LYS A 153 -6.07 -0.99 -17.80
C LYS A 153 -4.56 -0.79 -17.98
N LEU A 154 -3.82 -1.88 -17.99
CA LEU A 154 -2.36 -1.89 -18.18
C LEU A 154 -1.99 -2.27 -19.61
N THR A 155 -0.87 -1.74 -20.08
CA THR A 155 -0.13 -2.24 -21.23
C THR A 155 1.24 -2.64 -20.72
N LEU A 156 1.49 -3.95 -20.60
CA LEU A 156 2.73 -4.48 -20.06
C LEU A 156 3.71 -4.83 -21.17
N PRO A 157 5.02 -4.79 -20.90
CA PRO A 157 6.05 -5.29 -21.81
C PRO A 157 5.82 -6.76 -22.16
N PRO A 158 6.15 -7.20 -23.39
CA PRO A 158 5.84 -8.54 -23.88
C PRO A 158 6.55 -9.68 -23.11
N GLU A 159 7.63 -9.36 -22.42
CA GLU A 159 8.34 -10.32 -21.55
C GLU A 159 7.59 -10.63 -20.26
N ILE A 160 6.60 -9.81 -19.85
CA ILE A 160 5.77 -10.06 -18.68
C ILE A 160 4.57 -10.92 -19.11
N ARG A 161 4.63 -12.20 -18.76
CA ARG A 161 3.56 -13.17 -19.08
C ARG A 161 2.47 -13.09 -18.01
N ILE A 162 1.31 -12.55 -18.39
CA ILE A 162 0.12 -12.47 -17.54
C ILE A 162 -1.07 -13.12 -18.25
N GLU A 163 -1.75 -14.00 -17.54
CA GLU A 163 -2.95 -14.70 -17.97
C GLU A 163 -4.12 -14.33 -17.05
N ASP A 164 -5.34 -14.39 -17.55
CA ASP A 164 -6.52 -14.32 -16.69
C ASP A 164 -6.86 -15.70 -16.14
N ALA A 165 -7.26 -15.77 -14.88
CA ALA A 165 -7.82 -16.98 -14.29
C ALA A 165 -9.12 -17.35 -15.02
N PRO A 166 -9.49 -18.64 -15.10
CA PRO A 166 -10.77 -19.07 -15.62
C PRO A 166 -11.92 -18.30 -14.95
N ALA A 167 -12.94 -17.96 -15.76
CA ALA A 167 -14.03 -17.09 -15.32
C ALA A 167 -14.88 -17.67 -14.15
N ASP A 168 -14.78 -18.96 -13.94
CA ASP A 168 -15.48 -19.73 -12.92
C ASP A 168 -14.60 -20.10 -11.69
N LYS A 169 -13.32 -19.69 -11.67
CA LYS A 169 -12.38 -20.04 -10.58
C LYS A 169 -11.84 -18.83 -9.86
N SER A 170 -11.73 -18.95 -8.54
CA SER A 170 -10.98 -18.01 -7.71
C SER A 170 -9.52 -18.45 -7.56
N LEU A 171 -8.62 -17.50 -7.28
CA LEU A 171 -7.21 -17.81 -7.03
C LEU A 171 -7.00 -18.66 -5.78
N ASN A 172 -7.87 -18.49 -4.75
CA ASN A 172 -7.86 -19.33 -3.57
C ASN A 172 -8.16 -20.80 -3.90
N ALA A 173 -9.24 -21.06 -4.66
CA ALA A 173 -9.58 -22.42 -5.07
C ALA A 173 -8.47 -23.05 -5.94
N MET A 174 -7.89 -22.30 -6.85
CA MET A 174 -6.77 -22.77 -7.68
C MET A 174 -5.51 -23.08 -6.86
N LEU A 175 -5.22 -22.27 -5.84
CA LEU A 175 -4.09 -22.52 -4.92
C LEU A 175 -4.36 -23.76 -4.08
N GLU A 176 -5.55 -23.90 -3.54
CA GLU A 176 -5.98 -25.06 -2.74
C GLU A 176 -5.87 -26.37 -3.54
N GLN A 177 -6.29 -26.35 -4.79
CA GLN A 177 -6.26 -27.51 -5.69
C GLN A 177 -4.90 -27.76 -6.34
N GLY A 178 -3.91 -26.87 -6.15
CA GLY A 178 -2.56 -26.97 -6.73
C GLY A 178 -2.51 -26.69 -8.24
N GLU A 179 -3.48 -25.95 -8.79
CA GLU A 179 -3.50 -25.50 -10.17
C GLU A 179 -2.56 -24.30 -10.41
N ILE A 180 -2.24 -23.58 -9.32
CA ILE A 180 -1.18 -22.58 -9.27
C ILE A 180 -0.17 -22.94 -8.17
N ASP A 181 1.07 -22.49 -8.35
CA ASP A 181 2.18 -22.86 -7.48
C ASP A 181 2.32 -21.93 -6.27
N GLY A 182 1.72 -20.76 -6.34
CA GLY A 182 1.74 -19.76 -5.27
C GLY A 182 0.80 -18.60 -5.54
N PHE A 183 0.75 -17.69 -4.58
CA PHE A 183 -0.10 -16.51 -4.60
C PHE A 183 0.61 -15.32 -3.95
N ILE A 184 0.48 -14.14 -4.53
CA ILE A 184 0.95 -12.87 -3.95
C ILE A 184 -0.21 -11.89 -3.88
N GLY A 185 -0.52 -11.42 -2.67
CA GLY A 185 -1.63 -10.48 -2.48
C GLY A 185 -1.61 -9.76 -1.14
N PRO A 186 -2.41 -8.69 -0.99
CA PRO A 186 -2.45 -7.91 0.24
C PRO A 186 -3.14 -8.62 1.41
N ARG A 187 -3.99 -9.61 1.11
CA ARG A 187 -4.70 -10.46 2.06
C ARG A 187 -4.27 -11.90 1.89
N SER A 188 -4.32 -12.67 2.98
CA SER A 188 -4.14 -14.12 2.93
C SER A 188 -5.27 -14.78 2.15
N PRO A 189 -5.01 -15.83 1.38
CA PRO A 189 -6.05 -16.68 0.83
C PRO A 189 -6.68 -17.53 1.95
N SER A 190 -7.99 -17.76 1.89
CA SER A 190 -8.71 -18.46 2.95
C SER A 190 -8.23 -19.89 3.18
N CYS A 191 -7.75 -20.59 2.18
CA CYS A 191 -7.14 -21.93 2.34
C CYS A 191 -5.92 -21.89 3.28
N PHE A 192 -5.10 -20.84 3.24
CA PHE A 192 -4.02 -20.66 4.20
C PHE A 192 -4.53 -20.39 5.61
N ASP A 193 -5.52 -19.49 5.75
CA ASP A 193 -6.09 -19.14 7.06
C ASP A 193 -6.78 -20.34 7.72
N HIS A 194 -7.33 -21.26 6.94
CA HIS A 194 -7.92 -22.53 7.40
C HIS A 194 -6.88 -23.66 7.61
N GLY A 195 -5.60 -23.37 7.43
CA GLY A 195 -4.52 -24.33 7.71
C GLY A 195 -4.35 -25.43 6.66
N HIS A 196 -4.56 -25.13 5.36
CA HIS A 196 -4.33 -26.12 4.30
C HIS A 196 -2.90 -26.68 4.38
N PRO A 197 -2.67 -28.01 4.46
CA PRO A 197 -1.36 -28.59 4.80
C PRO A 197 -0.25 -28.35 3.78
N GLN A 198 -0.61 -28.02 2.55
CA GLN A 198 0.32 -27.78 1.45
C GLN A 198 0.45 -26.31 1.08
N VAL A 199 -0.16 -25.39 1.84
CA VAL A 199 -0.04 -23.94 1.59
C VAL A 199 0.68 -23.30 2.77
N ALA A 200 1.76 -22.59 2.48
CA ALA A 200 2.60 -21.92 3.49
C ALA A 200 3.04 -20.53 3.01
N ARG A 201 3.56 -19.72 3.92
CA ARG A 201 4.29 -18.51 3.53
C ARG A 201 5.67 -18.86 3.01
N LEU A 202 6.10 -18.17 1.96
CA LEU A 202 7.49 -18.29 1.46
C LEU A 202 8.50 -17.80 2.51
N PHE A 203 8.14 -16.79 3.28
CA PHE A 203 8.91 -16.27 4.40
C PHE A 203 8.14 -16.51 5.71
N PRO A 204 8.31 -17.70 6.32
CA PRO A 204 7.59 -18.02 7.56
C PRO A 204 8.15 -17.28 8.77
N ASP A 205 9.44 -16.91 8.75
CA ASP A 205 10.09 -16.17 9.83
C ASP A 205 9.86 -14.66 9.69
N PRO A 206 9.24 -14.00 10.70
CA PRO A 206 9.08 -12.55 10.72
C PRO A 206 10.41 -11.78 10.65
N ALA A 207 11.54 -12.40 11.02
CA ALA A 207 12.85 -11.80 10.94
C ALA A 207 13.23 -11.35 9.53
N ALA A 208 12.70 -12.01 8.48
CA ALA A 208 12.93 -11.63 7.09
C ALA A 208 12.62 -10.13 6.82
N ALA A 209 11.52 -9.63 7.40
CA ALA A 209 11.12 -8.23 7.24
C ALA A 209 12.02 -7.26 8.03
N THR A 210 12.40 -7.63 9.26
CA THR A 210 13.28 -6.79 10.08
C THR A 210 14.70 -6.73 9.53
N ASP A 211 15.19 -7.84 8.98
CA ASP A 211 16.51 -7.92 8.35
C ASP A 211 16.55 -7.14 7.03
N TYR A 212 15.49 -7.21 6.24
CA TYR A 212 15.32 -6.35 5.08
C TYR A 212 15.40 -4.87 5.47
N TYR A 213 14.66 -4.45 6.50
CA TYR A 213 14.70 -3.07 6.97
C TYR A 213 16.08 -2.65 7.46
N ARG A 214 16.78 -3.50 8.23
CA ARG A 214 18.15 -3.22 8.70
C ARG A 214 19.13 -2.95 7.56
N ARG A 215 19.00 -3.69 6.46
CA ARG A 215 19.89 -3.53 5.29
C ARG A 215 19.53 -2.33 4.42
N THR A 216 18.24 -2.06 4.24
CA THR A 216 17.75 -1.11 3.22
C THR A 216 17.21 0.20 3.79
N GLY A 217 16.76 0.20 5.02
CA GLY A 217 16.00 1.31 5.61
C GLY A 217 14.62 1.51 4.96
N VAL A 218 14.15 0.56 4.14
CA VAL A 218 12.90 0.68 3.41
C VAL A 218 11.75 0.07 4.20
N PHE A 219 10.81 0.93 4.65
CA PHE A 219 9.51 0.50 5.14
C PHE A 219 8.44 0.80 4.08
N PRO A 220 7.95 -0.21 3.35
CA PRO A 220 7.15 -0.03 2.14
C PRO A 220 5.88 0.79 2.34
N ILE A 221 5.75 1.88 1.58
CA ILE A 221 4.55 2.71 1.53
C ILE A 221 3.53 2.03 0.62
N MET A 222 2.30 1.82 1.13
CA MET A 222 1.21 1.21 0.38
C MET A 222 0.25 2.25 -0.17
N HIS A 223 -0.19 3.18 0.69
CA HIS A 223 -1.22 4.14 0.34
C HIS A 223 -0.80 5.56 0.73
N VAL A 224 -1.22 6.50 -0.09
CA VAL A 224 -1.01 7.93 0.11
C VAL A 224 -2.35 8.66 0.20
N LEU A 225 -2.38 9.82 0.84
CA LEU A 225 -3.54 10.69 0.80
C LEU A 225 -3.59 11.43 -0.56
N GLY A 226 -4.77 11.54 -1.16
CA GLY A 226 -5.00 12.28 -2.39
C GLY A 226 -6.05 13.36 -2.20
N VAL A 227 -5.86 14.49 -2.86
CA VAL A 227 -6.85 15.58 -2.97
C VAL A 227 -7.26 15.68 -4.42
N ARG A 228 -8.55 15.86 -4.69
CA ARG A 228 -9.04 16.13 -6.04
C ARG A 228 -8.29 17.33 -6.62
N ARG A 229 -7.70 17.16 -7.80
CA ARG A 229 -6.81 18.16 -8.43
C ARG A 229 -7.50 19.53 -8.54
N THR A 230 -8.73 19.55 -9.08
CA THR A 230 -9.48 20.80 -9.23
C THR A 230 -9.76 21.50 -7.90
N LEU A 231 -9.97 20.74 -6.82
CA LEU A 231 -10.15 21.30 -5.48
C LEU A 231 -8.84 21.88 -4.92
N ALA A 232 -7.72 21.17 -5.12
CA ALA A 232 -6.40 21.64 -4.70
C ALA A 232 -5.96 22.91 -5.47
N GLU A 233 -6.33 23.02 -6.75
CA GLU A 233 -6.07 24.22 -7.57
C GLU A 233 -6.91 25.42 -7.13
N GLN A 234 -8.16 25.22 -6.68
CA GLN A 234 -9.03 26.26 -6.14
C GLN A 234 -8.64 26.67 -4.71
N HIS A 235 -8.08 25.76 -3.93
CA HIS A 235 -7.77 25.93 -2.51
C HIS A 235 -6.33 25.52 -2.21
N LEU A 236 -5.36 26.34 -2.63
CA LEU A 236 -3.92 26.04 -2.53
C LEU A 236 -3.44 25.75 -1.09
N TRP A 237 -4.16 26.21 -0.09
CA TRP A 237 -3.88 25.98 1.33
C TRP A 237 -4.26 24.56 1.80
N LEU A 238 -5.25 23.92 1.15
CA LEU A 238 -5.88 22.67 1.59
C LEU A 238 -4.89 21.50 1.69
N PRO A 239 -4.00 21.23 0.71
CA PRO A 239 -3.03 20.13 0.83
C PRO A 239 -2.11 20.26 2.06
N GLY A 240 -1.66 21.49 2.37
CA GLY A 240 -0.84 21.74 3.56
C GLY A 240 -1.63 21.56 4.86
N ALA A 241 -2.86 22.06 4.92
CA ALA A 241 -3.75 21.87 6.08
C ALA A 241 -4.07 20.39 6.34
N LEU A 242 -4.27 19.61 5.28
CA LEU A 242 -4.47 18.16 5.37
C LEU A 242 -3.21 17.47 5.90
N LEU A 243 -2.03 17.75 5.35
CA LEU A 243 -0.78 17.15 5.83
C LEU A 243 -0.58 17.39 7.32
N LYS A 244 -0.78 18.65 7.77
CA LYS A 244 -0.70 19.04 9.18
C LYS A 244 -1.68 18.25 10.05
N ALA A 245 -2.95 18.19 9.66
CA ALA A 245 -3.99 17.53 10.43
C ALA A 245 -3.77 16.01 10.54
N PHE A 246 -3.38 15.36 9.43
CA PHE A 246 -3.04 13.93 9.44
C PHE A 246 -1.79 13.62 10.26
N GLU A 247 -0.76 14.49 10.24
CA GLU A 247 0.42 14.34 11.09
C GLU A 247 0.06 14.47 12.57
N GLN A 248 -0.76 15.45 12.94
CA GLN A 248 -1.24 15.62 14.33
C GLN A 248 -2.07 14.41 14.78
N SER A 249 -2.93 13.88 13.91
CA SER A 249 -3.74 12.70 14.18
C SER A 249 -2.88 11.46 14.42
N LYS A 250 -1.88 11.22 13.58
CA LYS A 250 -0.91 10.14 13.75
C LYS A 250 -0.17 10.27 15.09
N ARG A 251 0.33 11.47 15.42
CA ARG A 251 1.04 11.70 16.70
C ARG A 251 0.14 11.43 17.91
N ALA A 252 -1.12 11.87 17.87
CA ALA A 252 -2.09 11.59 18.92
C ALA A 252 -2.32 10.08 19.11
N ALA A 253 -2.43 9.32 18.01
CA ALA A 253 -2.55 7.87 18.06
C ALA A 253 -1.32 7.18 18.66
N LEU A 254 -0.10 7.59 18.26
CA LEU A 254 1.15 7.06 18.80
C LEU A 254 1.32 7.40 20.29
N THR A 255 0.87 8.57 20.74
CA THR A 255 0.84 8.94 22.15
C THR A 255 -0.11 8.02 22.93
N LYS A 256 -1.32 7.76 22.40
CA LYS A 256 -2.28 6.83 23.00
C LYS A 256 -1.72 5.40 23.05
N LEU A 257 -1.02 4.96 22.01
CA LEU A 257 -0.39 3.62 21.96
C LEU A 257 0.72 3.47 23.02
N SER A 258 1.39 4.55 23.36
CA SER A 258 2.47 4.59 24.37
C SER A 258 1.96 4.69 25.82
N ASP A 259 0.65 4.84 26.03
CA ASP A 259 0.06 4.95 27.37
C ASP A 259 -0.09 3.55 27.99
N THR A 260 0.81 3.25 28.94
CA THR A 260 0.83 1.96 29.64
C THR A 260 -0.15 1.87 30.80
N SER A 261 -0.86 2.96 31.15
CA SER A 261 -1.86 2.95 32.23
C SER A 261 -3.03 2.00 31.95
N ALA A 262 -3.40 1.87 30.67
CA ALA A 262 -4.33 0.87 30.16
C ALA A 262 -4.08 0.69 28.66
N THR A 263 -3.93 -0.54 28.20
CA THR A 263 -3.73 -0.87 26.78
C THR A 263 -4.87 -0.31 25.93
N LYS A 264 -4.54 0.44 24.88
CA LYS A 264 -5.52 1.04 23.96
C LYS A 264 -5.86 0.13 22.78
N VAL A 265 -5.13 -0.98 22.65
CA VAL A 265 -5.37 -2.00 21.61
C VAL A 265 -5.49 -3.37 22.25
N THR A 266 -6.32 -4.25 21.66
CA THR A 266 -6.55 -5.62 22.15
C THR A 266 -5.47 -6.56 21.61
N LEU A 267 -4.20 -6.20 21.80
CA LEU A 267 -3.03 -7.00 21.43
C LEU A 267 -2.15 -7.20 22.64
N PRO A 268 -1.87 -8.45 23.08
CA PRO A 268 -0.84 -8.74 24.06
C PRO A 268 0.53 -8.28 23.57
N PHE A 269 1.42 -7.95 24.49
CA PHE A 269 2.81 -7.57 24.18
C PHE A 269 2.95 -6.32 23.32
N VAL A 270 1.96 -5.42 23.33
CA VAL A 270 2.00 -4.18 22.52
C VAL A 270 3.13 -3.26 22.95
N GLU A 271 3.44 -3.22 24.25
CA GLU A 271 4.53 -2.41 24.80
C GLU A 271 5.89 -2.91 24.31
N GLU A 272 6.13 -4.21 24.36
CA GLU A 272 7.37 -4.85 23.88
C GLU A 272 7.53 -4.66 22.37
N GLN A 273 6.45 -4.77 21.62
CA GLN A 273 6.47 -4.53 20.16
C GLN A 273 6.75 -3.06 19.83
N LEU A 274 6.20 -2.12 20.60
CA LEU A 274 6.47 -0.69 20.44
C LEU A 274 7.94 -0.35 20.74
N ILE A 275 8.48 -0.92 21.82
CA ILE A 275 9.90 -0.78 22.17
C ILE A 275 10.79 -1.34 21.06
N ALA A 276 10.51 -2.54 20.57
CA ALA A 276 11.25 -3.17 19.47
C ALA A 276 11.19 -2.36 18.17
N ALA A 277 10.02 -1.82 17.83
CA ALA A 277 9.85 -0.96 16.67
C ALA A 277 10.69 0.32 16.77
N ARG A 278 10.68 0.98 17.93
CA ARG A 278 11.48 2.19 18.17
C ARG A 278 12.99 1.92 18.14
N GLN A 279 13.43 0.82 18.73
CA GLN A 279 14.83 0.41 18.69
C GLN A 279 15.34 0.14 17.27
N LEU A 280 14.49 -0.44 16.43
CA LEU A 280 14.83 -0.77 15.06
C LEU A 280 14.74 0.43 14.11
N MET A 281 13.70 1.27 14.26
CA MET A 281 13.27 2.23 13.23
C MET A 281 13.32 3.68 13.72
N GLY A 282 13.61 3.92 15.01
CA GLY A 282 13.55 5.24 15.64
C GLY A 282 12.16 5.59 16.19
N ASP A 283 12.07 6.74 16.88
CA ASP A 283 10.85 7.16 17.57
C ASP A 283 9.69 7.44 16.61
N ASP A 284 9.96 8.08 15.46
CA ASP A 284 8.97 8.26 14.39
C ASP A 284 9.13 7.15 13.33
N PHE A 285 8.72 5.93 13.67
CA PHE A 285 8.75 4.78 12.77
C PHE A 285 7.65 4.81 11.68
N TRP A 286 6.76 5.80 11.71
CA TRP A 286 5.72 6.01 10.69
C TRP A 286 5.72 7.45 10.15
N PRO A 287 6.86 7.94 9.61
CA PRO A 287 6.99 9.34 9.23
C PRO A 287 6.07 9.70 8.06
N TYR A 288 5.44 10.90 8.15
CA TYR A 288 4.81 11.57 7.03
C TYR A 288 5.74 12.64 6.45
N GLY A 289 5.34 13.28 5.35
CA GLY A 289 6.17 14.24 4.64
C GLY A 289 7.26 13.61 3.78
N LEU A 290 8.01 14.44 3.08
CA LEU A 290 9.05 14.05 2.12
C LEU A 290 10.46 14.20 2.72
N GLY A 291 10.66 13.79 3.98
CA GLY A 291 11.98 13.63 4.55
C GLY A 291 12.81 12.55 3.83
N GLU A 292 14.11 12.53 4.06
CA GLU A 292 15.08 11.68 3.35
C GLU A 292 14.66 10.20 3.31
N ALA A 293 14.22 9.64 4.45
CA ALA A 293 13.78 8.25 4.53
C ALA A 293 12.59 7.96 3.61
N ASN A 294 11.58 8.85 3.60
CA ASN A 294 10.41 8.68 2.73
C ASN A 294 10.75 8.87 1.26
N ARG A 295 11.62 9.83 0.92
CA ARG A 295 12.10 10.01 -0.47
C ARG A 295 12.78 8.75 -0.96
N ARG A 296 13.70 8.16 -0.20
CA ARG A 296 14.35 6.88 -0.53
C ARG A 296 13.34 5.77 -0.81
N VAL A 297 12.33 5.60 0.06
CA VAL A 297 11.28 4.57 -0.13
C VAL A 297 10.48 4.82 -1.41
N LEU A 298 10.13 6.08 -1.69
CA LEU A 298 9.35 6.44 -2.89
C LEU A 298 10.19 6.31 -4.16
N GLU A 299 11.46 6.69 -4.14
CA GLU A 299 12.40 6.51 -5.26
C GLU A 299 12.56 5.03 -5.58
N THR A 300 12.83 4.19 -4.58
CA THR A 300 12.88 2.73 -4.72
C THR A 300 11.59 2.20 -5.34
N PHE A 301 10.43 2.66 -4.85
CA PHE A 301 9.15 2.25 -5.41
C PHE A 301 8.99 2.65 -6.88
N CYS A 302 9.29 3.90 -7.24
CA CYS A 302 9.17 4.41 -8.61
C CYS A 302 10.12 3.68 -9.57
N ASP A 303 11.32 3.34 -9.12
CA ASP A 303 12.28 2.56 -9.90
C ASP A 303 11.75 1.16 -10.21
N HIS A 304 11.26 0.45 -9.19
CA HIS A 304 10.65 -0.87 -9.38
C HIS A 304 9.35 -0.81 -10.16
N HIS A 305 8.54 0.21 -9.96
CA HIS A 305 7.29 0.38 -10.69
C HIS A 305 7.55 0.52 -12.20
N HIS A 306 8.56 1.31 -12.57
CA HIS A 306 8.99 1.44 -13.97
C HIS A 306 9.62 0.15 -14.50
N ALA A 307 10.57 -0.44 -13.76
CA ALA A 307 11.24 -1.68 -14.15
C ALA A 307 10.29 -2.89 -14.31
N GLN A 308 9.14 -2.87 -13.63
CA GLN A 308 8.07 -3.87 -13.76
C GLN A 308 7.08 -3.56 -14.90
N GLY A 309 7.35 -2.53 -15.71
CA GLY A 309 6.54 -2.17 -16.88
C GLY A 309 5.20 -1.49 -16.55
N LEU A 310 4.99 -1.00 -15.33
CA LEU A 310 3.73 -0.40 -14.89
C LEU A 310 3.59 1.09 -15.27
N SER A 311 4.70 1.77 -15.53
CA SER A 311 4.75 3.14 -16.01
C SER A 311 5.70 3.24 -17.21
N GLU A 312 5.28 3.98 -18.23
CA GLU A 312 6.04 4.17 -19.48
C GLU A 312 7.35 4.94 -19.25
N ARG A 313 7.42 5.72 -18.18
CA ARG A 313 8.61 6.44 -17.73
C ARG A 313 8.79 6.32 -16.22
N ARG A 314 10.01 6.52 -15.76
CA ARG A 314 10.29 6.71 -14.34
C ARG A 314 9.66 8.02 -13.86
N ILE A 315 8.93 7.97 -12.77
CA ILE A 315 8.31 9.14 -12.15
C ILE A 315 9.24 9.68 -11.06
N ALA A 316 9.49 10.98 -11.08
CA ALA A 316 10.18 11.65 -9.97
C ALA A 316 9.23 11.79 -8.77
N VAL A 317 9.76 11.67 -7.56
CA VAL A 317 8.95 11.71 -6.32
C VAL A 317 8.11 12.98 -6.23
N ASP A 318 8.67 14.12 -6.61
CA ASP A 318 7.99 15.41 -6.51
C ASP A 318 6.78 15.52 -7.45
N GLU A 319 6.74 14.75 -8.55
CA GLU A 319 5.58 14.71 -9.45
C GLU A 319 4.33 14.06 -8.80
N LEU A 320 4.54 13.26 -7.76
CA LEU A 320 3.44 12.56 -7.07
C LEU A 320 2.64 13.48 -6.15
N PHE A 321 3.21 14.61 -5.72
CA PHE A 321 2.67 15.40 -4.62
C PHE A 321 2.40 16.85 -5.02
N HIS A 322 1.49 17.48 -4.26
CA HIS A 322 1.19 18.89 -4.44
C HIS A 322 2.40 19.76 -4.06
N PRO A 323 2.77 20.78 -4.85
CA PRO A 323 3.96 21.60 -4.60
C PRO A 323 4.04 22.19 -3.19
N ALA A 324 2.90 22.62 -2.61
CA ALA A 324 2.85 23.16 -1.25
C ALA A 324 3.20 22.14 -0.14
N THR A 325 3.40 20.87 -0.47
CA THR A 325 3.73 19.80 0.49
C THR A 325 5.11 19.18 0.26
N LEU A 326 5.91 19.72 -0.67
CA LEU A 326 7.23 19.19 -1.00
C LEU A 326 8.30 19.55 0.03
N GLU A 327 8.14 20.68 0.70
CA GLU A 327 9.06 21.11 1.75
C GLU A 327 8.68 20.45 3.09
N VAL A 328 9.71 20.06 3.85
CA VAL A 328 9.51 19.52 5.19
C VAL A 328 9.22 20.70 6.13
N PHE A 329 7.96 20.97 6.37
CA PHE A 329 7.60 21.86 7.47
C PHE A 329 7.88 21.15 8.80
N ARG A 330 8.77 21.72 9.62
CA ARG A 330 8.87 21.33 11.03
C ARG A 330 7.62 21.85 11.72
N ILE A 331 6.67 20.95 11.99
CA ILE A 331 5.44 21.21 12.76
C ILE A 331 5.73 20.94 14.23
#